data_3d1e89275738778a872ca786093988d5
#
_entry.id   3d1e89275738778a872ca786093988d5
#
_cell.length_a   1.000
_cell.length_b   1.000
_cell.length_c   1.000
_cell.angle_alpha   90.00
_cell.angle_beta   90.00
_cell.angle_gamma   90.00
#
_symmetry.space_group_name_H-M   'P 1'
#
loop_
_entity.id
_entity.type
_entity.pdbx_description
1 polymer ?
#
loop_
_entity_poly.entity_id
_entity_poly.type
_entity_poly.pdbx_seq_one_letter_code
_entity_poly.pdbx_strand_id
1 'polypeptide(L)'
;MKKITAAITGVGAYLPDYLLTNDELSRMVDTSDEWIMTRIGIKTRHILKGEGLGTSYMGARAIKDLLEKTGVNPLEIDIVICATVTPDMFFPSTGNLIADQAG
;
A
#
# COMPACT_ATOMS: atom_id res chain seq x y z
N MET A 1 -36.14 10.26 -3.36
CA MET A 1 -34.86 10.25 -2.67
C MET A 1 -33.76 10.69 -3.66
N LYS A 2 -32.94 11.66 -3.27
CA LYS A 2 -31.84 12.12 -4.13
C LYS A 2 -30.78 11.01 -4.24
N LYS A 3 -30.43 10.60 -5.46
CA LYS A 3 -29.40 9.59 -5.69
C LYS A 3 -28.03 10.18 -5.38
N ILE A 4 -27.30 9.55 -4.47
CA ILE A 4 -25.90 9.87 -4.18
C ILE A 4 -25.03 9.02 -5.08
N THR A 5 -24.10 9.65 -5.78
CA THR A 5 -23.14 8.96 -6.65
C THR A 5 -21.72 9.31 -6.22
N ALA A 6 -20.79 8.41 -6.45
CA ALA A 6 -19.37 8.61 -6.25
C ALA A 6 -18.60 8.17 -7.49
N ALA A 7 -17.47 8.80 -7.75
CA ALA A 7 -16.58 8.46 -8.86
C ALA A 7 -15.14 8.37 -8.37
N ILE A 8 -14.38 7.41 -8.94
CA ILE A 8 -12.93 7.35 -8.75
C ILE A 8 -12.31 8.33 -9.75
N THR A 9 -11.60 9.35 -9.26
CA THR A 9 -11.01 10.41 -10.08
C THR A 9 -9.49 10.33 -10.20
N GLY A 10 -8.86 9.44 -9.45
CA GLY A 10 -7.42 9.20 -9.55
C GLY A 10 -6.99 7.95 -8.83
N VAL A 11 -5.85 7.43 -9.22
CA VAL A 11 -5.17 6.26 -8.62
C VAL A 11 -3.70 6.56 -8.46
N GLY A 12 -3.12 6.08 -7.36
CA GLY A 12 -1.70 6.14 -7.10
C GLY A 12 -1.21 4.84 -6.49
N ALA A 13 0.08 4.56 -6.62
CA ALA A 13 0.69 3.35 -6.12
C ALA A 13 2.12 3.57 -5.64
N TYR A 14 2.57 2.71 -4.77
CA TYR A 14 3.97 2.60 -4.37
C TYR A 14 4.36 1.13 -4.27
N LEU A 15 5.45 0.79 -4.93
CA LEU A 15 6.04 -0.55 -4.91
C LEU A 15 7.42 -0.45 -4.28
N PRO A 16 7.67 -1.05 -3.10
CA PRO A 16 9.01 -1.17 -2.53
C PRO A 16 9.99 -1.85 -3.50
N ASP A 17 11.26 -1.50 -3.42
CA ASP A 17 12.27 -1.96 -4.39
C ASP A 17 12.63 -3.44 -4.26
N TYR A 18 12.53 -4.01 -3.06
CA TYR A 18 12.93 -5.39 -2.83
C TYR A 18 11.93 -6.38 -3.42
N LEU A 19 12.41 -7.22 -4.34
CA LEU A 19 11.63 -8.29 -4.96
C LEU A 19 11.92 -9.63 -4.29
N LEU A 20 10.95 -10.16 -3.57
CA LEU A 20 10.99 -11.50 -3.02
C LEU A 20 10.49 -12.51 -4.06
N THR A 21 11.37 -13.40 -4.51
CA THR A 21 11.03 -14.46 -5.46
C THR A 21 10.46 -15.69 -4.76
N ASN A 22 9.78 -16.57 -5.52
CA ASN A 22 9.29 -17.85 -4.98
C ASN A 22 10.43 -18.74 -4.52
N ASP A 23 11.58 -18.73 -5.23
CA ASP A 23 12.77 -19.49 -4.85
C ASP A 23 13.32 -19.03 -3.50
N GLU A 24 13.43 -17.73 -3.29
CA GLU A 24 13.87 -17.18 -2.00
C GLU A 24 12.86 -17.52 -0.89
N LEU A 25 11.56 -17.38 -1.16
CA LEU A 25 10.51 -17.70 -0.20
C LEU A 25 10.53 -19.19 0.21
N SER A 26 10.82 -20.09 -0.72
CA SER A 26 10.91 -21.54 -0.45
C SER A 26 12.06 -21.92 0.50
N ARG A 27 13.04 -21.03 0.67
CA ARG A 27 14.11 -21.19 1.68
C ARG A 27 13.71 -20.74 3.07
N MET A 28 12.61 -19.99 3.19
CA MET A 28 12.13 -19.40 4.44
C MET A 28 10.96 -20.18 5.04
N VAL A 29 10.10 -20.70 4.19
CA VAL A 29 8.89 -21.45 4.57
C VAL A 29 8.68 -22.64 3.66
N ASP A 30 7.88 -23.61 4.13
CA ASP A 30 7.58 -24.84 3.38
C ASP A 30 6.64 -24.54 2.20
N THR A 31 7.24 -24.25 1.04
CA THR A 31 6.54 -23.96 -0.21
C THR A 31 7.45 -24.22 -1.41
N SER A 32 6.90 -24.10 -2.62
CA SER A 32 7.67 -24.19 -3.86
C SER A 32 7.11 -23.24 -4.92
N ASP A 33 7.95 -22.90 -5.91
CA ASP A 33 7.49 -22.09 -7.05
C ASP A 33 6.33 -22.77 -7.78
N GLU A 34 6.40 -24.08 -8.01
CA GLU A 34 5.33 -24.84 -8.66
C GLU A 34 4.00 -24.73 -7.89
N TRP A 35 4.04 -24.88 -6.56
CA TRP A 35 2.86 -24.77 -5.71
C TRP A 35 2.24 -23.39 -5.79
N ILE A 36 3.05 -22.35 -5.68
CA ILE A 36 2.59 -20.95 -5.71
C ILE A 36 2.05 -20.61 -7.10
N MET A 37 2.76 -20.96 -8.16
CA MET A 37 2.34 -20.66 -9.53
C MET A 37 1.03 -21.37 -9.90
N THR A 38 0.87 -22.62 -9.50
CA THR A 38 -0.34 -23.41 -9.77
C THR A 38 -1.56 -22.84 -9.02
N ARG A 39 -1.37 -22.37 -7.78
CA ARG A 39 -2.45 -21.90 -6.91
C ARG A 39 -2.87 -20.46 -7.17
N ILE A 40 -1.91 -19.55 -7.33
CA ILE A 40 -2.16 -18.11 -7.36
C ILE A 40 -1.45 -17.37 -8.50
N GLY A 41 -0.50 -18.01 -9.19
CA GLY A 41 0.19 -17.42 -10.34
C GLY A 41 1.16 -16.28 -10.02
N ILE A 42 1.51 -16.07 -8.74
CA ILE A 42 2.43 -15.00 -8.32
C ILE A 42 3.87 -15.47 -8.41
N LYS A 43 4.70 -14.77 -9.18
CA LYS A 43 6.14 -15.05 -9.31
C LYS A 43 6.99 -14.33 -8.28
N THR A 44 6.67 -13.06 -8.05
CA THR A 44 7.41 -12.17 -7.16
C THR A 44 6.47 -11.25 -6.41
N ARG A 45 6.92 -10.69 -5.31
CA ARG A 45 6.23 -9.64 -4.56
C ARG A 45 7.23 -8.59 -4.09
N HIS A 46 6.76 -7.35 -4.02
CA HIS A 46 7.52 -6.26 -3.47
C HIS A 46 7.39 -6.24 -1.95
N ILE A 47 8.51 -6.20 -1.25
CA ILE A 47 8.56 -6.20 0.21
C ILE A 47 9.24 -4.93 0.68
N LEU A 48 8.59 -4.21 1.59
CA LEU A 48 9.20 -3.08 2.27
C LEU A 48 10.27 -3.59 3.25
N LYS A 49 11.50 -3.14 3.06
CA LYS A 49 12.60 -3.36 4.00
C LYS A 49 13.11 -2.03 4.54
N GLY A 50 13.43 -2.00 5.80
CA GLY A 50 13.95 -0.84 6.50
C GLY A 50 13.45 -0.80 7.93
N GLU A 51 14.34 -0.47 8.85
CA GLU A 51 13.99 -0.31 10.26
C GLU A 51 13.07 0.89 10.43
N GLY A 52 12.01 0.74 11.22
CA GLY A 52 11.03 1.79 11.49
C GLY A 52 10.08 2.12 10.33
N LEU A 53 10.16 1.41 9.21
CA LEU A 53 9.25 1.60 8.07
C LEU A 53 8.06 0.64 8.17
N GLY A 54 6.86 1.16 7.98
CA GLY A 54 5.62 0.40 8.08
C GLY A 54 4.62 0.75 6.99
N THR A 55 3.38 0.36 7.22
CA THR A 55 2.27 0.57 6.28
C THR A 55 2.07 2.04 5.95
N SER A 56 2.21 2.95 6.91
CA SER A 56 2.08 4.39 6.69
C SER A 56 3.11 4.94 5.69
N TYR A 57 4.33 4.44 5.73
CA TYR A 57 5.38 4.83 4.78
C TYR A 57 4.97 4.52 3.32
N MET A 58 4.44 3.33 3.09
CA MET A 58 3.95 2.93 1.76
C MET A 58 2.72 3.74 1.34
N GLY A 59 1.77 3.92 2.25
CA GLY A 59 0.56 4.69 2.00
C GLY A 59 0.82 6.15 1.65
N ALA A 60 1.71 6.80 2.38
CA ALA A 60 2.10 8.18 2.10
C ALA A 60 2.74 8.35 0.72
N ARG A 61 3.58 7.40 0.31
CA ARG A 61 4.19 7.40 -1.04
C ARG A 61 3.17 7.17 -2.14
N ALA A 62 2.23 6.27 -1.92
CA ALA A 62 1.14 6.04 -2.88
C ALA A 62 0.26 7.30 -3.04
N ILE A 63 -0.02 8.01 -1.95
CA ILE A 63 -0.76 9.29 -2.00
C ILE A 63 0.05 10.35 -2.74
N LYS A 64 1.34 10.48 -2.48
CA LYS A 64 2.20 11.42 -3.21
C LYS A 64 2.18 11.16 -4.71
N ASP A 65 2.29 9.90 -5.14
CA ASP A 65 2.16 9.51 -6.54
C ASP A 65 0.80 9.92 -7.13
N LEU A 66 -0.28 9.69 -6.39
CA LEU A 66 -1.62 10.11 -6.80
C LEU A 66 -1.75 11.63 -6.93
N LEU A 67 -1.25 12.39 -5.97
CA LEU A 67 -1.31 13.86 -6.00
C LEU A 67 -0.50 14.44 -7.16
N GLU A 68 0.68 13.90 -7.43
CA GLU A 68 1.51 14.29 -8.57
C GLU A 68 0.83 14.02 -9.91
N LYS A 69 0.17 12.87 -10.05
CA LYS A 69 -0.54 12.49 -11.28
C LYS A 69 -1.81 13.28 -11.52
N THR A 70 -2.55 13.60 -10.46
CA THR A 70 -3.87 14.25 -10.58
C THR A 70 -3.82 15.76 -10.44
N GLY A 71 -2.81 16.31 -9.78
CA GLY A 71 -2.74 17.73 -9.43
C GLY A 71 -3.76 18.17 -8.37
N VAL A 72 -4.43 17.23 -7.70
CA VAL A 72 -5.39 17.55 -6.62
C VAL A 72 -4.65 18.21 -5.46
N ASN A 73 -5.23 19.28 -4.93
CA ASN A 73 -4.72 19.94 -3.75
C ASN A 73 -5.00 19.06 -2.51
N PRO A 74 -4.00 18.63 -1.74
CA PRO A 74 -4.21 17.80 -0.56
C PRO A 74 -5.14 18.45 0.48
N LEU A 75 -5.21 19.77 0.55
CA LEU A 75 -6.10 20.49 1.46
C LEU A 75 -7.60 20.36 1.09
N GLU A 76 -7.93 19.84 -0.08
CA GLU A 76 -9.30 19.55 -0.51
C GLU A 76 -9.76 18.15 -0.10
N ILE A 77 -8.91 17.35 0.53
CA ILE A 77 -9.23 16.01 0.99
C ILE A 77 -9.89 16.07 2.36
N ASP A 78 -11.12 15.60 2.45
CA ASP A 78 -11.91 15.61 3.69
C ASP A 78 -11.65 14.37 4.55
N ILE A 79 -11.40 13.21 3.95
CA ILE A 79 -11.28 11.95 4.66
C ILE A 79 -10.16 11.10 4.05
N VAL A 80 -9.35 10.48 4.92
CA VAL A 80 -8.37 9.44 4.56
C VAL A 80 -8.79 8.13 5.23
N ILE A 81 -9.00 7.09 4.42
CA ILE A 81 -9.33 5.76 4.91
C ILE A 81 -8.19 4.81 4.57
N CYS A 82 -7.60 4.18 5.58
CA CYS A 82 -6.57 3.16 5.41
C CYS A 82 -7.12 1.79 5.80
N ALA A 83 -7.35 0.93 4.81
CA ALA A 83 -7.76 -0.44 5.02
C ALA A 83 -6.53 -1.33 5.17
N THR A 84 -6.17 -1.70 6.38
CA THR A 84 -5.01 -2.54 6.67
C THR A 84 -5.26 -3.48 7.84
N VAL A 85 -4.66 -4.67 7.81
CA VAL A 85 -4.59 -5.60 8.94
C VAL A 85 -3.24 -5.53 9.66
N THR A 86 -2.32 -4.72 9.15
CA THR A 86 -0.96 -4.53 9.67
C THR A 86 -0.69 -3.04 9.92
N PRO A 87 -1.40 -2.41 10.90
CA PRO A 87 -1.16 -1.01 11.21
C PRO A 87 0.25 -0.81 11.76
N ASP A 88 0.78 0.41 11.63
CA ASP A 88 2.08 0.76 12.21
C ASP A 88 2.04 0.64 13.73
N MET A 89 0.93 1.08 14.33
CA MET A 89 0.66 1.03 15.75
C MET A 89 -0.85 1.14 16.02
N PHE A 90 -1.28 0.92 17.26
CA PHE A 90 -2.69 1.03 17.60
C PHE A 90 -3.20 2.47 17.61
N PHE A 91 -2.36 3.41 18.02
CA PHE A 91 -2.67 4.83 18.06
C PHE A 91 -1.39 5.68 17.96
N PRO A 92 -1.36 6.73 17.14
CA PRO A 92 -2.42 7.20 16.23
C PRO A 92 -2.72 6.20 15.11
N SER A 93 -3.90 6.35 14.46
CA SER A 93 -4.28 5.45 13.35
C SER A 93 -3.32 5.57 12.16
N THR A 94 -3.16 4.49 11.42
CA THR A 94 -2.32 4.50 10.21
C THR A 94 -2.79 5.53 9.19
N GLY A 95 -4.10 5.76 9.06
CA GLY A 95 -4.65 6.81 8.21
C GLY A 95 -4.16 8.21 8.59
N ASN A 96 -4.11 8.52 9.89
CA ASN A 96 -3.57 9.79 10.38
C ASN A 96 -2.06 9.91 10.12
N LEU A 97 -1.30 8.85 10.32
CA LEU A 97 0.14 8.81 10.01
C LEU A 97 0.41 9.04 8.52
N ILE A 98 -0.40 8.44 7.66
CA ILE A 98 -0.33 8.62 6.21
C ILE A 98 -0.60 10.09 5.85
N ALA A 99 -1.66 10.67 6.39
CA ALA A 99 -2.01 12.07 6.13
C ALA A 99 -0.89 13.02 6.55
N ASP A 100 -0.32 12.81 7.74
CA ASP A 100 0.80 13.60 8.26
C ASP A 100 2.06 13.46 7.38
N GLN A 101 2.44 12.26 7.01
CA GLN A 101 3.62 11.99 6.18
C GLN A 101 3.46 12.44 4.72
N ALA A 102 2.24 12.50 4.21
CA ALA A 102 1.96 12.96 2.86
C ALA A 102 1.93 14.49 2.75
N GLY A 103 1.76 15.18 3.87
CA GLY A 103 1.63 16.65 3.94
C GLY A 103 0.20 17.08 3.70
#